data_d57dfa8e3184eaa72582afdf87889a5d
#
_entry.id   d57dfa8e3184eaa72582afdf87889a5d
#
_cell.length_a   1.000
_cell.length_b   1.000
_cell.length_c   1.000
_cell.angle_alpha   90.00
_cell.angle_beta   90.00
_cell.angle_gamma   90.00
#
_symmetry.space_group_name_H-M   'P 1'
#
loop_
_entity.id
_entity.type
_entity.pdbx_description
1 polymer ?
#
loop_
_entity_poly.entity_id
_entity_poly.type
_entity_poly.pdbx_seq_one_letter_code
_entity_poly.pdbx_strand_id
1 'polypeptide(L)'
;MAGTPSFDTIIDKYYPAGTRLRDIYMQHALQVTDEALTTARRKQLPLDENEIRAAAMLHDIGIFMTDAPGIDCHGTAPYVDHGPLGAALLRSEGAPESWARVAERHTGSGIGTLVPETLLERLICYADKFYSKSGTMLRKSPDSISRSLSRFGPESLARWQSLLHEFE
;
A
#
# COMPACT_ATOMS: atom_id res chain seq x y z
N MET A 1 1.90 5.29 29.53
CA MET A 1 2.18 5.70 28.14
C MET A 1 1.65 4.64 27.18
N ALA A 2 0.90 5.05 26.21
CA ALA A 2 0.49 4.16 25.15
C ALA A 2 1.71 3.87 24.27
N GLY A 3 2.08 2.59 24.13
CA GLY A 3 3.13 2.18 23.19
C GLY A 3 2.65 2.25 21.75
N THR A 4 3.56 2.03 20.81
CA THR A 4 3.21 1.91 19.39
C THR A 4 2.24 0.74 19.20
N PRO A 5 1.08 0.95 18.57
CA PRO A 5 0.13 -0.14 18.33
C PRO A 5 0.72 -1.17 17.38
N SER A 6 0.34 -2.44 17.57
CA SER A 6 0.67 -3.50 16.64
C SER A 6 -0.18 -3.35 15.37
N PHE A 7 0.41 -3.60 14.20
CA PHE A 7 -0.37 -3.57 12.95
C PHE A 7 -1.47 -4.64 12.95
N ASP A 8 -1.23 -5.79 13.57
CA ASP A 8 -2.24 -6.85 13.68
C ASP A 8 -3.47 -6.38 14.45
N THR A 9 -3.28 -5.67 15.54
CA THR A 9 -4.37 -5.13 16.36
C THR A 9 -5.23 -4.15 15.55
N ILE A 10 -4.59 -3.29 14.78
CA ILE A 10 -5.30 -2.32 13.92
C ILE A 10 -6.10 -3.05 12.85
N ILE A 11 -5.49 -4.03 12.17
CA ILE A 11 -6.18 -4.81 11.14
C ILE A 11 -7.38 -5.54 11.73
N ASP A 12 -7.20 -6.22 12.85
CA ASP A 12 -8.28 -6.98 13.50
C ASP A 12 -9.48 -6.10 13.87
N LYS A 13 -9.21 -4.85 14.21
CA LYS A 13 -10.27 -3.89 14.58
C LYS A 13 -11.19 -3.54 13.40
N TYR A 14 -10.65 -3.42 12.20
CA TYR A 14 -11.39 -2.92 11.03
C TYR A 14 -11.70 -4.00 9.98
N TYR A 15 -11.05 -5.15 10.03
CA TYR A 15 -11.20 -6.23 9.07
C TYR A 15 -11.50 -7.54 9.82
N PRO A 16 -12.78 -7.78 10.18
CA PRO A 16 -13.14 -8.94 10.99
C PRO A 16 -12.77 -10.26 10.32
N ALA A 17 -12.27 -11.21 11.11
CA ALA A 17 -11.95 -12.55 10.65
C ALA A 17 -13.21 -13.24 10.07
N GLY A 18 -13.02 -14.04 9.03
CA GLY A 18 -14.10 -14.78 8.37
C GLY A 18 -14.85 -13.98 7.32
N THR A 19 -14.49 -12.73 7.06
CA THR A 19 -15.09 -11.94 5.99
C THR A 19 -14.26 -12.04 4.70
N ARG A 20 -14.96 -11.97 3.55
CA ARG A 20 -14.28 -11.94 2.24
C ARG A 20 -13.32 -10.73 2.13
N LEU A 21 -13.73 -9.59 2.66
CA LEU A 21 -12.89 -8.39 2.62
C LEU A 21 -11.57 -8.62 3.38
N ARG A 22 -11.62 -9.25 4.55
CA ARG A 22 -10.40 -9.58 5.29
C ARG A 22 -9.49 -10.49 4.47
N ASP A 23 -10.04 -11.50 3.83
CA ASP A 23 -9.26 -12.43 3.02
C ASP A 23 -8.54 -11.71 1.88
N ILE A 24 -9.25 -10.81 1.18
CA ILE A 24 -8.67 -9.99 0.11
C ILE A 24 -7.57 -9.06 0.66
N TYR A 25 -7.88 -8.38 1.77
CA TYR A 25 -6.95 -7.47 2.42
C TYR A 25 -5.66 -8.18 2.81
N MET A 26 -5.78 -9.30 3.53
CA MET A 26 -4.62 -10.03 4.03
C MET A 26 -3.78 -10.62 2.91
N GLN A 27 -4.40 -11.19 1.88
CA GLN A 27 -3.65 -11.74 0.74
C GLN A 27 -2.82 -10.66 0.06
N HIS A 28 -3.43 -9.52 -0.25
CA HIS A 28 -2.73 -8.41 -0.89
C HIS A 28 -1.64 -7.83 0.01
N ALA A 29 -1.94 -7.60 1.29
CA ALA A 29 -0.99 -7.05 2.25
C ALA A 29 0.24 -7.95 2.43
N LEU A 30 0.03 -9.26 2.52
CA LEU A 30 1.13 -10.23 2.64
C LEU A 30 1.98 -10.29 1.37
N GLN A 31 1.36 -10.22 0.20
CA GLN A 31 2.08 -10.16 -1.08
C GLN A 31 2.97 -8.93 -1.18
N VAL A 32 2.43 -7.77 -0.82
CA VAL A 32 3.20 -6.51 -0.84
C VAL A 32 4.33 -6.54 0.19
N THR A 33 4.07 -7.07 1.36
CA THR A 33 5.08 -7.23 2.42
C THR A 33 6.24 -8.11 1.94
N ASP A 34 5.93 -9.25 1.34
CA ASP A 34 6.94 -10.17 0.83
C ASP A 34 7.79 -9.52 -0.28
N GLU A 35 7.14 -8.85 -1.23
CA GLU A 35 7.85 -8.14 -2.30
C GLU A 35 8.77 -7.05 -1.75
N ALA A 36 8.30 -6.27 -0.78
CA ALA A 36 9.06 -5.19 -0.16
C ALA A 36 10.27 -5.74 0.61
N LEU A 37 10.09 -6.78 1.41
CA LEU A 37 11.18 -7.41 2.18
C LEU A 37 12.21 -8.04 1.25
N THR A 38 11.77 -8.75 0.23
CA THR A 38 12.66 -9.38 -0.77
C THR A 38 13.51 -8.31 -1.47
N THR A 39 12.88 -7.21 -1.89
CA THR A 39 13.56 -6.09 -2.53
C THR A 39 14.57 -5.43 -1.58
N ALA A 40 14.16 -5.17 -0.35
CA ALA A 40 15.03 -4.53 0.65
C ALA A 40 16.29 -5.35 0.93
N ARG A 41 16.13 -6.67 1.03
CA ARG A 41 17.25 -7.58 1.25
C ARG A 41 18.18 -7.64 0.03
N ARG A 42 17.61 -7.76 -1.16
CA ARG A 42 18.35 -7.83 -2.42
C ARG A 42 19.17 -6.57 -2.67
N LYS A 43 18.57 -5.41 -2.38
CA LYS A 43 19.20 -4.10 -2.60
C LYS A 43 19.96 -3.60 -1.36
N GLN A 44 19.96 -4.34 -0.26
CA GLN A 44 20.61 -3.99 1.00
C GLN A 44 20.19 -2.58 1.48
N LEU A 45 18.87 -2.32 1.46
CA LEU A 45 18.34 -1.02 1.84
C LEU A 45 18.50 -0.78 3.35
N PRO A 46 18.85 0.45 3.77
CA PRO A 46 19.02 0.78 5.19
C PRO A 46 17.68 1.03 5.87
N LEU A 47 16.83 0.00 5.91
CA LEU A 47 15.50 0.04 6.51
C LEU A 47 15.34 -1.11 7.49
N ASP A 48 14.68 -0.86 8.61
CA ASP A 48 14.30 -1.88 9.58
C ASP A 48 13.20 -2.77 8.99
N GLU A 49 13.36 -4.09 9.06
CA GLU A 49 12.38 -5.03 8.50
C GLU A 49 11.03 -4.97 9.21
N ASN A 50 11.00 -4.66 10.50
CA ASN A 50 9.75 -4.49 11.23
C ASN A 50 8.99 -3.26 10.73
N GLU A 51 9.69 -2.18 10.41
CA GLU A 51 9.09 -0.98 9.81
C GLU A 51 8.53 -1.27 8.43
N ILE A 52 9.27 -2.00 7.60
CA ILE A 52 8.80 -2.41 6.26
C ILE A 52 7.52 -3.24 6.42
N ARG A 53 7.52 -4.21 7.30
CA ARG A 53 6.38 -5.11 7.53
C ARG A 53 5.15 -4.35 7.97
N ALA A 54 5.27 -3.50 8.99
CA ALA A 54 4.15 -2.72 9.50
C ALA A 54 3.57 -1.79 8.42
N ALA A 55 4.43 -1.04 7.73
CA ALA A 55 4.01 -0.12 6.68
C ALA A 55 3.32 -0.85 5.53
N ALA A 56 3.86 -1.98 5.08
CA ALA A 56 3.28 -2.78 4.00
C ALA A 56 1.94 -3.38 4.42
N MET A 57 1.85 -3.94 5.62
CA MET A 57 0.60 -4.54 6.12
C MET A 57 -0.52 -3.52 6.28
N LEU A 58 -0.19 -2.25 6.50
CA LEU A 58 -1.18 -1.20 6.78
C LEU A 58 -1.40 -0.22 5.62
N HIS A 59 -0.69 -0.36 4.49
CA HIS A 59 -0.78 0.64 3.43
C HIS A 59 -2.20 0.82 2.88
N ASP A 60 -2.99 -0.23 2.88
CA ASP A 60 -4.37 -0.24 2.36
C ASP A 60 -5.45 -0.20 3.44
N ILE A 61 -5.10 0.17 4.68
CA ILE A 61 -6.06 0.12 5.80
C ILE A 61 -7.34 0.91 5.54
N GLY A 62 -7.30 1.90 4.66
CA GLY A 62 -8.44 2.76 4.35
C GLY A 62 -9.44 2.20 3.34
N ILE A 63 -9.19 1.05 2.71
CA ILE A 63 -10.06 0.59 1.60
C ILE A 63 -11.50 0.33 2.03
N PHE A 64 -11.74 -0.12 3.27
CA PHE A 64 -13.11 -0.43 3.73
C PHE A 64 -14.02 0.79 3.74
N MET A 65 -13.47 2.00 3.81
CA MET A 65 -14.22 3.25 3.82
C MET A 65 -14.65 3.70 2.42
N THR A 66 -14.23 2.99 1.38
CA THR A 66 -14.47 3.37 -0.01
C THR A 66 -15.57 2.52 -0.65
N ASP A 67 -16.10 3.03 -1.75
CA ASP A 67 -17.09 2.33 -2.58
C ASP A 67 -16.34 1.52 -3.65
N ALA A 68 -16.11 0.25 -3.37
CA ALA A 68 -15.45 -0.69 -4.27
C ALA A 68 -16.06 -2.08 -4.09
N PRO A 69 -17.29 -2.30 -4.58
CA PRO A 69 -18.02 -3.56 -4.33
C PRO A 69 -17.33 -4.79 -4.92
N GLY A 70 -16.54 -4.64 -5.97
CA GLY A 70 -15.77 -5.74 -6.56
C GLY A 70 -14.78 -6.40 -5.61
N ILE A 71 -14.32 -5.68 -4.61
CA ILE A 71 -13.44 -6.19 -3.54
C ILE A 71 -14.13 -6.16 -2.18
N ASP A 72 -15.45 -6.12 -2.19
CA ASP A 72 -16.28 -6.16 -0.99
C ASP A 72 -16.12 -4.96 -0.05
N CYS A 73 -15.79 -3.80 -0.62
CA CYS A 73 -15.76 -2.53 0.10
C CYS A 73 -17.07 -1.77 -0.16
N HIS A 74 -17.79 -1.48 0.91
CA HIS A 74 -19.14 -0.87 0.85
C HIS A 74 -19.21 0.45 1.59
N GLY A 75 -18.11 1.21 1.61
CA GLY A 75 -18.08 2.57 2.12
C GLY A 75 -18.65 3.57 1.10
N THR A 76 -18.48 4.85 1.37
CA THR A 76 -19.08 5.91 0.55
C THR A 76 -18.03 6.77 -0.16
N ALA A 77 -16.78 6.73 0.25
CA ALA A 77 -15.72 7.54 -0.35
C ALA A 77 -15.27 6.97 -1.70
N PRO A 78 -14.78 7.82 -2.62
CA PRO A 78 -14.14 7.32 -3.84
C PRO A 78 -12.92 6.46 -3.52
N TYR A 79 -12.70 5.40 -4.28
CA TYR A 79 -11.60 4.48 -4.04
C TYR A 79 -10.23 5.18 -4.06
N VAL A 80 -10.07 6.21 -4.88
CA VAL A 80 -8.82 7.00 -4.95
C VAL A 80 -8.44 7.65 -3.61
N ASP A 81 -9.40 7.81 -2.70
CA ASP A 81 -9.17 8.44 -1.40
C ASP A 81 -8.72 7.46 -0.31
N HIS A 82 -8.56 6.17 -0.62
CA HIS A 82 -8.20 5.19 0.41
C HIS A 82 -6.84 5.46 1.07
N GLY A 83 -5.92 6.07 0.37
CA GLY A 83 -4.63 6.45 0.93
C GLY A 83 -4.75 7.50 2.03
N PRO A 84 -5.25 8.70 1.73
CA PRO A 84 -5.48 9.74 2.76
C PRO A 84 -6.39 9.30 3.89
N LEU A 85 -7.46 8.56 3.60
CA LEU A 85 -8.37 8.04 4.63
C LEU A 85 -7.65 7.05 5.54
N GLY A 86 -6.85 6.16 4.98
CA GLY A 86 -6.04 5.23 5.77
C GLY A 86 -5.02 5.94 6.65
N ALA A 87 -4.38 6.98 6.12
CA ALA A 87 -3.42 7.78 6.88
C ALA A 87 -4.08 8.45 8.09
N ALA A 88 -5.25 9.06 7.88
CA ALA A 88 -6.01 9.68 8.96
C ALA A 88 -6.39 8.67 10.04
N LEU A 89 -6.81 7.46 9.61
CA LEU A 89 -7.15 6.38 10.53
C LEU A 89 -5.92 5.95 11.35
N LEU A 90 -4.78 5.76 10.72
CA LEU A 90 -3.55 5.36 11.40
C LEU A 90 -3.12 6.42 12.42
N ARG A 91 -3.22 7.70 12.07
CA ARG A 91 -2.93 8.79 13.01
C ARG A 91 -3.87 8.75 14.22
N SER A 92 -5.15 8.48 13.99
CA SER A 92 -6.14 8.38 15.09
C SER A 92 -5.88 7.17 15.99
N GLU A 93 -5.29 6.10 15.46
CA GLU A 93 -4.93 4.92 16.24
C GLU A 93 -3.58 5.06 16.96
N GLY A 94 -2.91 6.18 16.80
CA GLY A 94 -1.61 6.42 17.45
C GLY A 94 -0.44 5.73 16.76
N ALA A 95 -0.60 5.34 15.50
CA ALA A 95 0.47 4.73 14.73
C ALA A 95 1.60 5.74 14.43
N PRO A 96 2.84 5.26 14.23
CA PRO A 96 3.93 6.15 13.84
C PRO A 96 3.61 6.91 12.54
N GLU A 97 4.05 8.14 12.46
CA GLU A 97 3.82 8.99 11.28
C GLU A 97 4.37 8.35 10.00
N SER A 98 5.48 7.62 10.10
CA SER A 98 6.06 6.90 8.95
C SER A 98 5.07 5.91 8.33
N TRP A 99 4.25 5.23 9.13
CA TRP A 99 3.23 4.31 8.61
C TRP A 99 2.09 5.07 7.93
N ALA A 100 1.63 6.16 8.53
CA ALA A 100 0.58 7.00 7.97
C ALA A 100 1.01 7.59 6.63
N ARG A 101 2.25 8.06 6.52
CA ARG A 101 2.78 8.61 5.28
C ARG A 101 2.86 7.56 4.16
N VAL A 102 3.21 6.33 4.49
CA VAL A 102 3.20 5.23 3.50
C VAL A 102 1.79 5.01 2.96
N ALA A 103 0.79 4.92 3.84
CA ALA A 103 -0.60 4.75 3.42
C ALA A 103 -1.06 5.91 2.53
N GLU A 104 -0.75 7.13 2.92
CA GLU A 104 -1.16 8.36 2.23
C GLU A 104 -0.60 8.47 0.81
N ARG A 105 0.61 7.93 0.57
CA ARG A 105 1.40 8.17 -0.64
C ARG A 105 1.63 6.93 -1.50
N HIS A 106 1.11 5.77 -1.09
CA HIS A 106 1.43 4.50 -1.78
C HIS A 106 0.82 4.39 -3.18
N THR A 107 -0.24 5.10 -3.48
CA THR A 107 -0.84 5.03 -4.81
C THR A 107 0.11 5.56 -5.88
N GLY A 108 0.85 6.62 -5.58
CA GLY A 108 1.89 7.16 -6.44
C GLY A 108 1.42 7.59 -7.83
N SER A 109 0.11 7.61 -8.07
CA SER A 109 -0.48 7.85 -9.38
C SER A 109 -0.55 9.33 -9.75
N GLY A 110 -0.05 10.20 -8.87
CA GLY A 110 0.00 11.62 -9.15
C GLY A 110 -1.29 12.37 -8.92
N ILE A 111 -2.22 11.78 -8.20
CA ILE A 111 -3.42 12.50 -7.78
C ILE A 111 -2.99 13.47 -6.68
N GLY A 112 -2.96 14.76 -7.03
CA GLY A 112 -2.51 15.81 -6.14
C GLY A 112 -1.00 15.77 -5.88
N THR A 113 -0.59 16.22 -4.68
CA THR A 113 0.82 16.31 -4.26
C THR A 113 1.27 15.12 -3.42
N LEU A 114 0.42 14.11 -3.23
CA LEU A 114 0.71 12.95 -2.40
C LEU A 114 1.48 11.91 -3.18
N VAL A 115 2.79 12.13 -3.28
CA VAL A 115 3.72 11.21 -3.94
C VAL A 115 4.71 10.65 -2.91
N PRO A 116 5.23 9.43 -3.11
CA PRO A 116 6.21 8.86 -2.19
C PRO A 116 7.51 9.68 -2.21
N GLU A 117 8.01 10.01 -1.02
CA GLU A 117 9.20 10.83 -0.86
C GLU A 117 10.33 10.09 -0.12
N THR A 118 10.03 9.44 1.01
CA THR A 118 11.04 8.71 1.77
C THR A 118 11.35 7.37 1.11
N LEU A 119 12.48 6.76 1.47
CA LEU A 119 12.87 5.45 0.96
C LEU A 119 11.79 4.39 1.28
N LEU A 120 11.25 4.40 2.48
CA LEU A 120 10.18 3.48 2.88
C LEU A 120 8.93 3.69 2.03
N GLU A 121 8.52 4.94 1.82
CA GLU A 121 7.35 5.29 0.99
C GLU A 121 7.55 4.82 -0.45
N ARG A 122 8.72 5.06 -1.03
CA ARG A 122 9.03 4.63 -2.40
C ARG A 122 9.05 3.10 -2.51
N LEU A 123 9.61 2.41 -1.53
CA LEU A 123 9.67 0.94 -1.52
C LEU A 123 8.27 0.33 -1.52
N ILE A 124 7.37 0.79 -0.64
CA ILE A 124 6.02 0.22 -0.56
C ILE A 124 5.20 0.59 -1.81
N CYS A 125 5.33 1.81 -2.31
CA CYS A 125 4.69 2.21 -3.57
C CYS A 125 5.13 1.29 -4.73
N TYR A 126 6.42 1.00 -4.82
CA TYR A 126 6.97 0.06 -5.81
C TYR A 126 6.39 -1.35 -5.64
N ALA A 127 6.45 -1.89 -4.45
CA ALA A 127 6.00 -3.26 -4.16
C ALA A 127 4.51 -3.44 -4.44
N ASP A 128 3.70 -2.46 -4.09
CA ASP A 128 2.24 -2.49 -4.30
C ASP A 128 1.85 -2.65 -5.77
N LYS A 129 2.63 -2.09 -6.68
CA LYS A 129 2.28 -2.11 -8.11
C LYS A 129 2.24 -3.51 -8.72
N PHE A 130 2.94 -4.46 -8.12
CA PHE A 130 3.02 -5.83 -8.65
C PHE A 130 1.77 -6.68 -8.38
N TYR A 131 0.88 -6.25 -7.50
CA TYR A 131 -0.26 -7.06 -7.07
C TYR A 131 -1.56 -6.29 -7.08
N SER A 132 -2.62 -6.94 -7.57
CA SER A 132 -3.99 -6.41 -7.54
C SER A 132 -4.78 -7.06 -6.40
N LYS A 133 -5.90 -6.45 -6.03
CA LYS A 133 -6.84 -7.00 -5.04
C LYS A 133 -7.96 -7.82 -5.68
N SER A 134 -7.90 -8.00 -7.00
CA SER A 134 -8.93 -8.73 -7.77
C SER A 134 -8.27 -9.53 -8.89
N GLY A 135 -9.06 -10.30 -9.61
CA GLY A 135 -8.58 -11.15 -10.69
C GLY A 135 -7.77 -12.32 -10.14
N THR A 136 -6.67 -12.66 -10.83
CA THR A 136 -5.81 -13.79 -10.46
C THR A 136 -4.97 -13.51 -9.22
N MET A 137 -4.76 -12.24 -8.88
CA MET A 137 -3.86 -11.78 -7.80
C MET A 137 -2.42 -12.32 -7.94
N LEU A 138 -2.01 -12.67 -9.16
CA LEU A 138 -0.64 -13.08 -9.45
C LEU A 138 0.26 -11.86 -9.65
N ARG A 139 1.57 -12.07 -9.44
CA ARG A 139 2.55 -11.00 -9.64
C ARG A 139 2.56 -10.53 -11.11
N LYS A 140 2.37 -9.24 -11.30
CA LYS A 140 2.39 -8.62 -12.63
C LYS A 140 3.82 -8.37 -13.10
N SER A 141 4.05 -8.39 -14.42
CA SER A 141 5.33 -8.01 -14.97
C SER A 141 5.50 -6.48 -15.00
N PRO A 142 6.75 -5.97 -14.93
CA PRO A 142 6.99 -4.53 -15.09
C PRO A 142 6.39 -3.93 -16.35
N ASP A 143 6.42 -4.64 -17.48
CA ASP A 143 5.83 -4.18 -18.73
C ASP A 143 4.31 -4.04 -18.64
N SER A 144 3.65 -5.00 -17.99
CA SER A 144 2.20 -4.94 -17.75
C SER A 144 1.83 -3.75 -16.86
N ILE A 145 2.62 -3.49 -15.83
CA ILE A 145 2.43 -2.34 -14.95
C ILE A 145 2.60 -1.04 -15.73
N SER A 146 3.65 -0.94 -16.54
CA SER A 146 3.91 0.25 -17.37
C SER A 146 2.75 0.55 -18.32
N ARG A 147 2.20 -0.49 -18.99
CA ARG A 147 1.04 -0.32 -19.87
C ARG A 147 -0.19 0.18 -19.11
N SER A 148 -0.43 -0.36 -17.92
CA SER A 148 -1.56 0.05 -17.08
C SER A 148 -1.43 1.50 -16.63
N LEU A 149 -0.25 1.91 -16.17
CA LEU A 149 -0.01 3.25 -15.66
C LEU A 149 0.03 4.32 -16.76
N SER A 150 0.34 3.95 -17.99
CA SER A 150 0.34 4.90 -19.12
C SER A 150 -1.04 5.55 -19.33
N ARG A 151 -2.11 4.91 -18.87
CA ARG A 151 -3.48 5.44 -18.94
C ARG A 151 -3.69 6.65 -18.03
N PHE A 152 -2.85 6.81 -17.00
CA PHE A 152 -2.95 7.90 -16.03
C PHE A 152 -2.04 9.08 -16.37
N GLY A 153 -1.43 9.06 -17.54
CA GLY A 153 -0.60 10.13 -18.05
C GLY A 153 0.90 9.92 -17.90
N PRO A 154 1.71 10.77 -18.55
CA PRO A 154 3.16 10.60 -18.60
C PRO A 154 3.85 10.74 -17.24
N GLU A 155 3.30 11.53 -16.33
CA GLU A 155 3.88 11.73 -14.99
C GLU A 155 3.81 10.45 -14.14
N SER A 156 2.68 9.76 -14.16
CA SER A 156 2.51 8.47 -13.45
C SER A 156 3.46 7.42 -13.99
N LEU A 157 3.59 7.34 -15.31
CA LEU A 157 4.52 6.41 -15.95
C LEU A 157 5.97 6.74 -15.58
N ALA A 158 6.35 8.00 -15.62
CA ALA A 158 7.70 8.45 -15.28
C ALA A 158 8.05 8.12 -13.82
N ARG A 159 7.11 8.30 -12.88
CA ARG A 159 7.33 7.91 -11.47
C ARG A 159 7.54 6.41 -11.32
N TRP A 160 6.72 5.61 -11.99
CA TRP A 160 6.90 4.17 -11.99
C TRP A 160 8.27 3.75 -12.53
N GLN A 161 8.68 4.34 -13.65
CA GLN A 161 9.97 4.05 -14.26
C GLN A 161 11.14 4.41 -13.32
N SER A 162 11.03 5.52 -12.58
CA SER A 162 12.01 5.88 -11.56
C SER A 162 12.07 4.87 -10.43
N LEU A 163 10.92 4.40 -9.94
CA LEU A 163 10.86 3.37 -8.90
C LEU A 163 11.47 2.06 -9.39
N LEU A 164 11.12 1.67 -10.60
CA LEU A 164 11.66 0.46 -11.23
C LEU A 164 13.17 0.53 -11.35
N HIS A 165 13.72 1.67 -11.77
CA HIS A 165 15.16 1.88 -11.85
C HIS A 165 15.82 1.81 -10.48
N GLU A 166 15.21 2.36 -9.46
CA GLU A 166 15.74 2.38 -8.09
C GLU A 166 15.80 0.98 -7.47
N PHE A 167 14.77 0.16 -7.67
CA PHE A 167 14.57 -1.09 -6.93
C PHE A 167 14.76 -2.37 -7.74
N GLU A 168 14.92 -2.28 -9.02
CA GLU A 168 15.13 -3.43 -9.90
C GLU A 168 16.49 -4.12 -9.73
#